data_9fc1190962f64b32e8b2cf24c2ce51e5
#
_entry.id   9fc1190962f64b32e8b2cf24c2ce51e5
#
_cell.length_a   1.000
_cell.length_b   1.000
_cell.length_c   1.000
_cell.angle_alpha   90.00
_cell.angle_beta   90.00
_cell.angle_gamma   90.00
#
_symmetry.space_group_name_H-M   'P 1'
#
loop_
_entity.id
_entity.type
_entity.pdbx_description
1 polymer ?
#
loop_
_entity_poly.entity_id
_entity_poly.type
_entity_poly.pdbx_seq_one_letter_code
_entity_poly.pdbx_strand_id
1 'polypeptide(L)'
;MLCKMKMRRPYTLPEMVKLTGMPEADIEKMLDDMSYTGLLEYNWENPERAKQWVLPMLVPGSAEFLNMRVSQLEEHPVYAKFFEQASKGPLSKATPMGPPGGAGIGMHVIPVEKAIDAASTSVPIEHIEHWLDKYDGKYAASTCSCRASRRVMGEGCADDPADWCIAVGDMADYVVETDRGHYVTRDEVYDILRQAEDNGFVHQITNIDGENKIFAICNCNVNVCYALRTSQLFNTPNPVSYTHLTLPTTS
;
A
#
# COMPACT_ATOMS: atom_id res chain seq x y z
N MET A 1 -24.63 -2.98 3.08
CA MET A 1 -23.70 -3.43 4.13
C MET A 1 -22.59 -2.40 4.34
N LEU A 2 -21.74 -2.08 3.37
CA LEU A 2 -20.60 -1.16 3.53
C LEU A 2 -20.96 0.19 4.17
N CYS A 3 -22.11 0.78 3.82
CA CYS A 3 -22.57 2.04 4.42
C CYS A 3 -22.81 1.99 5.95
N LYS A 4 -22.86 0.80 6.54
CA LYS A 4 -22.95 0.61 7.99
C LYS A 4 -21.60 0.47 8.68
N MET A 5 -20.55 0.15 7.92
CA MET A 5 -19.18 0.03 8.45
C MET A 5 -18.55 1.40 8.61
N LYS A 6 -17.78 1.57 9.68
CA LYS A 6 -16.91 2.74 9.84
C LYS A 6 -15.56 2.44 9.16
N MET A 7 -15.08 3.39 8.39
CA MET A 7 -13.76 3.32 7.74
C MET A 7 -12.66 3.08 8.78
N ARG A 8 -11.72 2.20 8.47
CA ARG A 8 -10.57 1.77 9.28
C ARG A 8 -10.93 1.11 10.62
N ARG A 9 -12.21 0.85 10.90
CA ARG A 9 -12.62 0.05 12.06
C ARG A 9 -12.71 -1.43 11.67
N PRO A 10 -12.00 -2.34 12.38
CA PRO A 10 -12.17 -3.77 12.18
C PRO A 10 -13.51 -4.27 12.76
N TYR A 11 -14.07 -5.29 12.12
CA TYR A 11 -15.30 -5.94 12.51
C TYR A 11 -15.13 -7.46 12.42
N THR A 12 -15.41 -8.17 13.49
CA THR A 12 -15.52 -9.62 13.51
C THR A 12 -16.82 -10.10 12.87
N LEU A 13 -16.90 -11.40 12.52
CA LEU A 13 -18.12 -11.98 11.93
C LEU A 13 -19.35 -11.78 12.83
N PRO A 14 -19.32 -12.05 14.15
CA PRO A 14 -20.45 -11.77 15.03
C PRO A 14 -20.88 -10.30 15.07
N GLU A 15 -19.92 -9.37 15.03
CA GLU A 15 -20.24 -7.94 14.96
C GLU A 15 -20.94 -7.58 13.63
N MET A 16 -20.51 -8.18 12.51
CA MET A 16 -21.13 -7.96 11.20
C MET A 16 -22.54 -8.56 11.12
N VAL A 17 -22.76 -9.74 11.69
CA VAL A 17 -24.09 -10.33 11.82
C VAL A 17 -25.01 -9.38 12.61
N LYS A 18 -24.57 -8.90 13.77
CA LYS A 18 -25.32 -7.93 14.58
C LYS A 18 -25.59 -6.62 13.85
N LEU A 19 -24.61 -6.11 13.11
CA LEU A 19 -24.70 -4.83 12.38
C LEU A 19 -25.69 -4.91 11.21
N THR A 20 -25.72 -6.05 10.52
CA THR A 20 -26.52 -6.22 9.30
C THR A 20 -27.88 -6.85 9.52
N GLY A 21 -27.99 -7.75 10.49
CA GLY A 21 -29.16 -8.61 10.72
C GLY A 21 -29.25 -9.76 9.70
N MET A 22 -28.20 -10.03 8.95
CA MET A 22 -28.14 -11.09 7.94
C MET A 22 -27.73 -12.43 8.59
N PRO A 23 -28.11 -13.59 8.00
CA PRO A 23 -27.59 -14.89 8.42
C PRO A 23 -26.06 -14.95 8.34
N GLU A 24 -25.43 -15.63 9.29
CA GLU A 24 -23.98 -15.69 9.43
C GLU A 24 -23.27 -16.18 8.16
N ALA A 25 -23.73 -17.30 7.59
CA ALA A 25 -23.13 -17.85 6.36
C ALA A 25 -23.23 -16.91 5.14
N ASP A 26 -24.34 -16.17 5.04
CA ASP A 26 -24.53 -15.23 3.93
C ASP A 26 -23.61 -14.00 4.07
N ILE A 27 -23.46 -13.51 5.32
CA ILE A 27 -22.60 -12.35 5.56
C ILE A 27 -21.12 -12.69 5.43
N GLU A 28 -20.69 -13.86 5.91
CA GLU A 28 -19.32 -14.33 5.79
C GLU A 28 -18.92 -14.44 4.30
N LYS A 29 -19.74 -15.14 3.52
CA LYS A 29 -19.51 -15.24 2.07
C LYS A 29 -19.43 -13.85 1.40
N MET A 30 -20.33 -12.95 1.75
CA MET A 30 -20.33 -11.59 1.19
C MET A 30 -19.08 -10.80 1.57
N LEU A 31 -18.59 -10.94 2.80
CA LEU A 31 -17.37 -10.29 3.27
C LEU A 31 -16.14 -10.83 2.54
N ASP A 32 -16.05 -12.13 2.33
CA ASP A 32 -14.96 -12.77 1.60
C ASP A 32 -15.00 -12.40 0.10
N ASP A 33 -16.17 -12.43 -0.55
CA ASP A 33 -16.33 -11.98 -1.93
C ASP A 33 -15.89 -10.52 -2.10
N MET A 34 -16.23 -9.63 -1.16
CA MET A 34 -15.82 -8.23 -1.18
C MET A 34 -14.32 -8.06 -0.93
N SER A 35 -13.73 -8.90 -0.10
CA SER A 35 -12.27 -8.90 0.12
C SER A 35 -11.53 -9.39 -1.12
N TYR A 36 -12.04 -10.42 -1.76
CA TYR A 36 -11.46 -10.94 -3.00
C TYR A 36 -11.54 -9.93 -4.14
N THR A 37 -12.61 -9.12 -4.21
CA THR A 37 -12.70 -8.03 -5.19
C THR A 37 -11.87 -6.80 -4.82
N GLY A 38 -11.44 -6.63 -3.57
CA GLY A 38 -10.63 -5.49 -3.10
C GLY A 38 -11.43 -4.34 -2.50
N LEU A 39 -12.71 -4.56 -2.20
CA LEU A 39 -13.55 -3.57 -1.50
C LEU A 39 -13.37 -3.58 0.00
N LEU A 40 -12.95 -4.70 0.56
CA LEU A 40 -12.57 -4.88 1.96
C LEU A 40 -11.16 -5.45 2.05
N GLU A 41 -10.50 -5.17 3.14
CA GLU A 41 -9.32 -5.89 3.61
C GLU A 41 -9.69 -6.70 4.86
N TYR A 42 -8.84 -7.63 5.28
CA TYR A 42 -8.99 -8.35 6.53
C TYR A 42 -7.64 -8.60 7.20
N ASN A 43 -7.69 -8.85 8.49
CA ASN A 43 -6.54 -9.20 9.31
C ASN A 43 -6.97 -10.07 10.51
N TRP A 44 -6.02 -10.47 11.34
CA TRP A 44 -6.24 -11.23 12.58
C TRP A 44 -5.60 -10.53 13.78
N GLU A 45 -5.59 -9.22 13.81
CA GLU A 45 -4.85 -8.40 14.78
C GLU A 45 -5.55 -8.26 16.15
N ASN A 46 -6.59 -9.00 16.42
CA ASN A 46 -7.20 -9.08 17.75
C ASN A 46 -6.55 -10.17 18.61
N PRO A 47 -6.74 -10.13 19.96
CA PRO A 47 -6.15 -11.11 20.87
C PRO A 47 -6.54 -12.55 20.57
N GLU A 48 -7.74 -12.77 20.08
CA GLU A 48 -8.30 -14.07 19.75
C GLU A 48 -7.81 -14.61 18.40
N ARG A 49 -7.05 -13.81 17.64
CA ARG A 49 -6.64 -14.12 16.26
C ARG A 49 -7.82 -14.53 15.37
N ALA A 50 -8.99 -13.97 15.65
CA ALA A 50 -10.17 -14.15 14.83
C ALA A 50 -10.11 -13.25 13.58
N LYS A 51 -10.55 -13.77 12.44
CA LYS A 51 -10.62 -12.96 11.20
C LYS A 51 -11.56 -11.78 11.43
N GLN A 52 -11.11 -10.59 11.02
CA GLN A 52 -11.88 -9.36 11.10
C GLN A 52 -11.72 -8.57 9.79
N TRP A 53 -12.82 -8.02 9.32
CA TRP A 53 -12.87 -7.24 8.07
C TRP A 53 -12.84 -5.76 8.34
N VAL A 54 -12.16 -5.04 7.47
CA VAL A 54 -11.96 -3.59 7.58
C VAL A 54 -12.41 -2.94 6.27
N LEU A 55 -13.20 -1.90 6.38
CA LEU A 55 -13.48 -1.01 5.26
C LEU A 55 -12.25 -0.09 5.08
N PRO A 56 -11.44 -0.28 4.04
CA PRO A 56 -10.25 0.54 3.83
C PRO A 56 -10.61 1.96 3.45
N MET A 57 -9.63 2.84 3.45
CA MET A 57 -9.74 4.13 2.77
C MET A 57 -9.84 3.90 1.25
N LEU A 58 -10.21 4.94 0.51
CA LEU A 58 -10.21 4.83 -0.95
C LEU A 58 -8.76 4.75 -1.48
N VAL A 59 -7.87 5.62 -0.99
CA VAL A 59 -6.44 5.68 -1.33
C VAL A 59 -5.67 6.14 -0.08
N PRO A 60 -4.64 5.42 0.35
CA PRO A 60 -4.31 4.04 -0.01
C PRO A 60 -5.34 3.05 0.53
N GLY A 61 -5.76 2.09 -0.29
CA GLY A 61 -6.73 1.08 0.13
C GLY A 61 -7.51 0.46 -1.02
N SER A 62 -8.84 0.60 -1.04
CA SER A 62 -9.68 -0.13 -2.01
C SER A 62 -9.34 0.19 -3.48
N ALA A 63 -8.94 1.40 -3.80
CA ALA A 63 -8.54 1.75 -5.18
C ALA A 63 -7.27 0.99 -5.60
N GLU A 64 -6.31 0.82 -4.70
CA GLU A 64 -5.13 0.00 -4.94
C GLU A 64 -5.51 -1.48 -5.07
N PHE A 65 -6.27 -2.02 -4.12
CA PHE A 65 -6.65 -3.43 -4.13
C PHE A 65 -7.42 -3.85 -5.38
N LEU A 66 -8.29 -2.98 -5.91
CA LEU A 66 -8.99 -3.19 -7.18
C LEU A 66 -8.03 -3.29 -8.37
N ASN A 67 -6.88 -2.62 -8.33
CA ASN A 67 -5.90 -2.59 -9.41
C ASN A 67 -4.71 -3.55 -9.21
N MET A 68 -4.61 -4.24 -8.07
CA MET A 68 -3.52 -5.17 -7.77
C MET A 68 -3.77 -6.58 -8.32
N ARG A 69 -5.02 -6.99 -8.54
CA ARG A 69 -5.32 -8.29 -9.15
C ARG A 69 -5.37 -8.16 -10.66
N VAL A 70 -4.32 -8.64 -11.33
CA VAL A 70 -4.11 -8.46 -12.77
C VAL A 70 -5.26 -9.03 -13.59
N SER A 71 -5.71 -10.25 -13.27
CA SER A 71 -6.84 -10.90 -13.98
C SER A 71 -8.12 -10.06 -13.93
N GLN A 72 -8.46 -9.51 -12.76
CA GLN A 72 -9.61 -8.63 -12.62
C GLN A 72 -9.45 -7.33 -13.41
N LEU A 73 -8.23 -6.80 -13.43
CA LEU A 73 -7.96 -5.55 -14.12
C LEU A 73 -8.00 -5.70 -15.64
N GLU A 74 -7.57 -6.85 -16.16
CA GLU A 74 -7.68 -7.20 -17.58
C GLU A 74 -9.14 -7.39 -18.00
N GLU A 75 -9.94 -8.04 -17.17
CA GLU A 75 -11.38 -8.23 -17.40
C GLU A 75 -12.15 -6.91 -17.28
N HIS A 76 -11.75 -6.04 -16.34
CA HIS A 76 -12.43 -4.78 -16.03
C HIS A 76 -11.47 -3.57 -16.07
N PRO A 77 -10.98 -3.15 -17.27
CA PRO A 77 -10.04 -2.02 -17.40
C PRO A 77 -10.59 -0.69 -16.88
N VAL A 78 -11.89 -0.61 -16.62
CA VAL A 78 -12.53 0.56 -16.02
C VAL A 78 -11.95 0.90 -14.63
N TYR A 79 -11.44 -0.06 -13.89
CA TYR A 79 -10.80 0.21 -12.59
C TYR A 79 -9.50 1.00 -12.77
N ALA A 80 -8.67 0.64 -13.75
CA ALA A 80 -7.47 1.40 -14.11
C ALA A 80 -7.82 2.83 -14.54
N LYS A 81 -8.82 2.97 -15.40
CA LYS A 81 -9.29 4.27 -15.86
C LYS A 81 -9.80 5.14 -14.71
N PHE A 82 -10.60 4.56 -13.82
CA PHE A 82 -11.08 5.27 -12.63
C PHE A 82 -9.93 5.73 -11.74
N PHE A 83 -8.98 4.84 -11.44
CA PHE A 83 -7.82 5.14 -10.60
C PHE A 83 -6.97 6.29 -11.19
N GLU A 84 -6.66 6.23 -12.47
CA GLU A 84 -5.89 7.27 -13.15
C GLU A 84 -6.65 8.61 -13.26
N GLN A 85 -7.94 8.58 -13.52
CA GLN A 85 -8.75 9.80 -13.55
C GLN A 85 -8.90 10.43 -12.17
N ALA A 86 -9.13 9.61 -11.14
CA ALA A 86 -9.21 10.07 -9.76
C ALA A 86 -7.85 10.68 -9.32
N SER A 87 -6.75 10.08 -9.71
CA SER A 87 -5.39 10.57 -9.40
C SER A 87 -5.08 11.93 -10.04
N LYS A 88 -5.58 12.17 -11.24
CA LYS A 88 -5.40 13.45 -11.97
C LYS A 88 -6.39 14.54 -11.54
N GLY A 89 -7.41 14.23 -10.77
CA GLY A 89 -8.52 15.10 -10.42
C GLY A 89 -8.81 15.23 -8.93
N PRO A 90 -9.91 14.66 -8.42
CA PRO A 90 -10.38 14.94 -7.06
C PRO A 90 -9.42 14.52 -5.94
N LEU A 91 -8.80 13.35 -6.07
CA LEU A 91 -7.88 12.83 -5.04
C LEU A 91 -6.60 13.65 -4.95
N SER A 92 -6.08 14.10 -6.07
CA SER A 92 -4.90 14.97 -6.10
C SER A 92 -5.13 16.30 -5.37
N LYS A 93 -6.36 16.81 -5.37
CA LYS A 93 -6.75 18.02 -4.62
C LYS A 93 -6.96 17.76 -3.13
N ALA A 94 -7.34 16.53 -2.76
CA ALA A 94 -7.53 16.15 -1.36
C ALA A 94 -6.21 15.82 -0.64
N THR A 95 -5.20 15.39 -1.37
CA THR A 95 -3.88 15.02 -0.81
C THR A 95 -3.21 16.13 0.02
N PRO A 96 -3.26 17.42 -0.37
CA PRO A 96 -2.69 18.51 0.44
C PRO A 96 -3.43 18.80 1.74
N MET A 97 -4.61 18.23 1.95
CA MET A 97 -5.43 18.46 3.14
C MET A 97 -5.11 17.52 4.31
N GLY A 98 -4.00 16.79 4.22
CA GLY A 98 -3.49 15.99 5.32
C GLY A 98 -3.14 16.86 6.54
N PRO A 99 -3.25 16.32 7.77
CA PRO A 99 -2.95 17.08 8.98
C PRO A 99 -1.50 17.56 8.99
N PRO A 100 -1.22 18.74 9.54
CA PRO A 100 0.14 19.24 9.74
C PRO A 100 0.94 18.24 10.58
N GLY A 101 2.15 17.89 10.12
CA GLY A 101 3.01 16.95 10.85
C GLY A 101 3.25 15.63 10.15
N GLY A 102 2.86 15.55 8.87
CA GLY A 102 3.35 14.51 8.00
C GLY A 102 2.67 13.15 8.10
N ALA A 103 1.56 13.03 8.81
CA ALA A 103 0.60 12.00 8.51
C ALA A 103 -0.06 12.33 7.17
N GLY A 104 0.76 12.59 6.17
CA GLY A 104 0.32 12.61 4.79
C GLY A 104 -0.36 11.28 4.55
N ILE A 105 -1.44 11.27 3.86
CA ILE A 105 -2.36 10.18 3.59
C ILE A 105 -1.62 8.83 3.41
N GLY A 106 -1.04 8.33 4.50
CA GLY A 106 -0.52 7.00 4.66
C GLY A 106 0.67 6.54 3.82
N MET A 107 1.41 7.45 3.21
CA MET A 107 2.65 7.12 2.48
C MET A 107 3.81 7.97 2.98
N HIS A 108 4.87 7.31 3.43
CA HIS A 108 6.05 7.96 3.99
C HIS A 108 7.31 7.49 3.25
N VAL A 109 8.05 8.43 2.65
CA VAL A 109 9.32 8.12 1.99
C VAL A 109 10.36 7.78 3.04
N ILE A 110 11.11 6.72 2.84
CA ILE A 110 12.25 6.36 3.68
C ILE A 110 13.53 6.34 2.84
N PRO A 111 14.68 6.66 3.44
CA PRO A 111 15.95 6.61 2.74
C PRO A 111 16.33 5.17 2.40
N VAL A 112 17.16 4.99 1.38
CA VAL A 112 17.81 3.72 1.12
C VAL A 112 18.81 3.40 2.23
N GLU A 113 18.98 2.14 2.59
CA GLU A 113 19.89 1.72 3.69
C GLU A 113 21.32 2.26 3.51
N LYS A 114 21.82 2.31 2.28
CA LYS A 114 23.15 2.86 1.97
C LYS A 114 23.30 4.36 2.27
N ALA A 115 22.19 5.09 2.37
CA ALA A 115 22.19 6.52 2.69
C ALA A 115 22.12 6.81 4.19
N ILE A 116 21.88 5.78 5.01
CA ILE A 116 21.84 5.87 6.47
C ILE A 116 23.25 5.67 6.99
N ASP A 117 23.94 6.77 7.31
CA ASP A 117 25.23 6.68 7.98
C ASP A 117 25.01 6.29 9.47
N ALA A 118 25.96 5.52 10.02
CA ALA A 118 25.97 5.11 11.44
C ALA A 118 25.96 6.31 12.42
N ALA A 119 26.32 7.50 11.95
CA ALA A 119 26.24 8.76 12.70
C ALA A 119 24.89 9.50 12.50
N SER A 120 24.00 8.97 11.70
CA SER A 120 22.70 9.60 11.41
C SER A 120 21.79 9.54 12.64
N THR A 121 21.06 10.63 12.88
CA THR A 121 20.01 10.72 13.91
C THR A 121 18.65 10.21 13.38
N SER A 122 18.65 9.35 12.36
CA SER A 122 17.42 8.80 11.82
C SER A 122 16.64 7.99 12.86
N VAL A 123 15.33 8.12 12.84
CA VAL A 123 14.47 7.39 13.79
C VAL A 123 14.23 5.94 13.30
N PRO A 124 13.94 4.97 14.19
CA PRO A 124 13.78 3.56 13.79
C PRO A 124 12.79 3.33 12.65
N ILE A 125 11.73 4.12 12.57
CA ILE A 125 10.70 4.04 11.51
C ILE A 125 11.28 4.27 10.09
N GLU A 126 12.43 4.91 9.98
CA GLU A 126 13.11 5.20 8.71
C GLU A 126 14.01 4.04 8.25
N HIS A 127 14.21 3.02 9.08
CA HIS A 127 15.01 1.85 8.75
C HIS A 127 14.12 0.72 8.23
N ILE A 128 14.40 0.23 7.05
CA ILE A 128 13.68 -0.93 6.47
C ILE A 128 13.84 -2.15 7.37
N GLU A 129 15.04 -2.40 7.90
CA GLU A 129 15.30 -3.51 8.80
C GLU A 129 14.40 -3.51 10.03
N HIS A 130 14.11 -2.35 10.62
CA HIS A 130 13.17 -2.26 11.73
C HIS A 130 11.81 -2.89 11.41
N TRP A 131 11.33 -2.67 10.18
CA TRP A 131 10.06 -3.22 9.74
C TRP A 131 10.15 -4.70 9.38
N LEU A 132 11.26 -5.12 8.76
CA LEU A 132 11.47 -6.54 8.45
C LEU A 132 11.61 -7.37 9.73
N ASP A 133 12.28 -6.87 10.76
CA ASP A 133 12.37 -7.54 12.05
C ASP A 133 11.02 -7.62 12.75
N LYS A 134 10.24 -6.53 12.71
CA LYS A 134 8.91 -6.48 13.31
C LYS A 134 7.92 -7.47 12.71
N TYR A 135 8.00 -7.71 11.42
CA TYR A 135 7.11 -8.61 10.68
C TYR A 135 7.79 -9.90 10.22
N ASP A 136 8.82 -10.34 10.95
CA ASP A 136 9.67 -11.46 10.57
C ASP A 136 8.88 -12.70 10.13
N GLY A 137 9.28 -13.25 8.96
CA GLY A 137 8.65 -14.41 8.34
C GLY A 137 7.29 -14.16 7.66
N LYS A 138 6.79 -12.91 7.62
CA LYS A 138 5.51 -12.56 6.98
C LYS A 138 5.69 -11.48 5.92
N TYR A 139 6.15 -11.87 4.74
CA TYR A 139 6.35 -10.99 3.60
C TYR A 139 5.71 -11.57 2.34
N ALA A 140 5.17 -10.70 1.52
CA ALA A 140 4.69 -11.06 0.18
C ALA A 140 5.07 -9.98 -0.83
N ALA A 141 5.60 -10.39 -1.98
CA ALA A 141 5.71 -9.52 -3.13
C ALA A 141 4.33 -9.40 -3.79
N SER A 142 3.87 -8.19 -3.98
CA SER A 142 2.54 -7.92 -4.50
C SER A 142 2.58 -7.00 -5.71
N THR A 143 1.57 -7.13 -6.57
CA THR A 143 1.41 -6.28 -7.74
C THR A 143 1.26 -4.81 -7.33
N CYS A 144 2.05 -3.95 -7.93
CA CYS A 144 1.92 -2.50 -7.75
C CYS A 144 0.70 -1.98 -8.52
N SER A 145 -0.32 -1.50 -7.82
CA SER A 145 -1.54 -0.92 -8.39
C SER A 145 -1.25 0.22 -9.36
N CYS A 146 -0.30 1.09 -9.03
CA CYS A 146 0.08 2.21 -9.89
C CYS A 146 0.69 1.75 -11.21
N ARG A 147 1.53 0.71 -11.22
CA ARG A 147 2.11 0.15 -12.44
C ARG A 147 1.06 -0.62 -13.25
N ALA A 148 0.26 -1.43 -12.58
CA ALA A 148 -0.77 -2.22 -13.24
C ALA A 148 -1.80 -1.33 -13.95
N SER A 149 -2.32 -0.29 -13.27
CA SER A 149 -3.27 0.64 -13.88
C SER A 149 -2.68 1.38 -15.09
N ARG A 150 -1.43 1.84 -14.98
CA ARG A 150 -0.74 2.55 -16.08
C ARG A 150 -0.50 1.64 -17.28
N ARG A 151 -0.12 0.38 -17.07
CA ARG A 151 0.03 -0.61 -18.15
C ARG A 151 -1.24 -0.84 -18.92
N VAL A 152 -2.35 -1.05 -18.21
CA VAL A 152 -3.67 -1.27 -18.84
C VAL A 152 -4.12 -0.05 -19.64
N MET A 153 -3.72 1.16 -19.22
CA MET A 153 -3.99 2.40 -19.93
C MET A 153 -3.02 2.66 -21.10
N GLY A 154 -2.07 1.76 -21.36
CA GLY A 154 -1.02 1.97 -22.37
C GLY A 154 -0.03 3.08 -22.00
N GLU A 155 0.04 3.42 -20.71
CA GLU A 155 0.91 4.45 -20.15
C GLU A 155 1.91 3.79 -19.18
N GLY A 156 3.02 4.46 -18.87
CA GLY A 156 4.01 3.96 -17.91
C GLY A 156 5.24 3.36 -18.57
N CYS A 157 6.12 2.78 -17.75
CA CYS A 157 7.38 2.19 -18.19
C CYS A 157 7.18 0.69 -18.40
N ALA A 158 7.38 0.21 -19.63
CA ALA A 158 7.16 -1.19 -19.99
C ALA A 158 8.05 -2.15 -19.19
N ASP A 159 9.25 -1.69 -18.84
CA ASP A 159 10.27 -2.50 -18.17
C ASP A 159 10.16 -2.47 -16.63
N ASP A 160 9.24 -1.68 -16.06
CA ASP A 160 9.04 -1.65 -14.62
C ASP A 160 8.48 -3.00 -14.13
N PRO A 161 9.09 -3.65 -13.15
CA PRO A 161 8.53 -4.86 -12.56
C PRO A 161 7.12 -4.62 -11.99
N ALA A 162 6.24 -5.59 -12.17
CA ALA A 162 4.85 -5.44 -11.74
C ALA A 162 4.66 -5.63 -10.23
N ASP A 163 5.48 -6.46 -9.60
CA ASP A 163 5.30 -7.06 -8.28
C ASP A 163 6.40 -6.68 -7.27
N TRP A 164 6.82 -5.44 -7.27
CA TRP A 164 7.83 -4.93 -6.32
C TRP A 164 7.26 -4.16 -5.13
N CYS A 165 5.98 -4.28 -4.85
CA CYS A 165 5.41 -3.83 -3.57
C CYS A 165 5.48 -4.98 -2.57
N ILE A 166 6.07 -4.74 -1.40
CA ILE A 166 6.26 -5.76 -0.37
C ILE A 166 5.21 -5.54 0.71
N ALA A 167 4.22 -6.43 0.75
CA ALA A 167 3.25 -6.47 1.84
C ALA A 167 3.86 -7.17 3.06
N VAL A 168 3.49 -6.73 4.26
CA VAL A 168 4.04 -7.26 5.51
C VAL A 168 2.95 -7.61 6.51
N GLY A 169 3.23 -8.55 7.40
CA GLY A 169 2.30 -9.00 8.45
C GLY A 169 1.03 -9.62 7.87
N ASP A 170 -0.11 -9.35 8.48
CA ASP A 170 -1.41 -9.90 8.03
C ASP A 170 -1.80 -9.38 6.62
N MET A 171 -1.24 -8.26 6.17
CA MET A 171 -1.41 -7.80 4.78
C MET A 171 -0.72 -8.72 3.77
N ALA A 172 0.38 -9.38 4.13
CA ALA A 172 1.00 -10.39 3.29
C ALA A 172 0.05 -11.56 3.04
N ASP A 173 -0.61 -12.05 4.10
CA ASP A 173 -1.62 -13.09 3.97
C ASP A 173 -2.80 -12.63 3.09
N TYR A 174 -3.30 -11.41 3.32
CA TYR A 174 -4.39 -10.84 2.52
C TYR A 174 -4.07 -10.79 1.03
N VAL A 175 -2.92 -10.27 0.63
CA VAL A 175 -2.58 -10.13 -0.80
C VAL A 175 -2.36 -11.47 -1.49
N VAL A 176 -1.84 -12.47 -0.77
CA VAL A 176 -1.65 -13.81 -1.31
C VAL A 176 -2.99 -14.55 -1.43
N GLU A 177 -3.79 -14.57 -0.37
CA GLU A 177 -5.09 -15.27 -0.37
C GLU A 177 -6.11 -14.66 -1.35
N THR A 178 -5.90 -13.40 -1.75
CA THR A 178 -6.78 -12.68 -2.67
C THR A 178 -6.21 -12.51 -4.09
N ASP A 179 -5.20 -13.31 -4.45
CA ASP A 179 -4.59 -13.35 -5.80
C ASP A 179 -4.00 -12.00 -6.25
N ARG A 180 -3.23 -11.36 -5.35
CA ARG A 180 -2.57 -10.07 -5.59
C ARG A 180 -1.05 -10.13 -5.46
N GLY A 181 -0.52 -11.26 -5.02
CA GLY A 181 0.90 -11.47 -4.77
C GLY A 181 1.24 -12.89 -4.39
N HIS A 182 2.47 -13.10 -3.97
CA HIS A 182 3.00 -14.37 -3.53
C HIS A 182 3.94 -14.18 -2.34
N TYR A 183 4.05 -15.16 -1.47
CA TYR A 183 4.98 -15.11 -0.36
C TYR A 183 6.42 -15.06 -0.85
N VAL A 184 7.24 -14.29 -0.13
CA VAL A 184 8.68 -14.17 -0.36
C VAL A 184 9.44 -14.32 0.96
N THR A 185 10.66 -14.78 0.86
CA THR A 185 11.62 -14.84 1.97
C THR A 185 12.23 -13.46 2.24
N ARG A 186 12.86 -13.30 3.41
CA ARG A 186 13.59 -12.08 3.73
C ARG A 186 14.71 -11.77 2.73
N ASP A 187 15.41 -12.79 2.26
CA ASP A 187 16.48 -12.62 1.26
C ASP A 187 15.93 -12.11 -0.08
N GLU A 188 14.79 -12.64 -0.53
CA GLU A 188 14.10 -12.15 -1.72
C GLU A 188 13.59 -10.71 -1.55
N VAL A 189 13.15 -10.32 -0.34
CA VAL A 189 12.82 -8.92 -0.04
C VAL A 189 14.05 -8.03 -0.24
N TYR A 190 15.23 -8.41 0.28
CA TYR A 190 16.45 -7.64 0.06
C TYR A 190 16.87 -7.59 -1.40
N ASP A 191 16.64 -8.66 -2.17
CA ASP A 191 16.90 -8.66 -3.61
C ASP A 191 16.00 -7.66 -4.34
N ILE A 192 14.71 -7.60 -4.00
CA ILE A 192 13.76 -6.62 -4.54
C ILE A 192 14.20 -5.19 -4.19
N LEU A 193 14.56 -4.94 -2.94
CA LEU A 193 15.00 -3.62 -2.47
C LEU A 193 16.26 -3.15 -3.21
N ARG A 194 17.28 -4.02 -3.34
CA ARG A 194 18.51 -3.70 -4.08
C ARG A 194 18.24 -3.40 -5.55
N GLN A 195 17.41 -4.21 -6.20
CA GLN A 195 17.03 -3.97 -7.60
C GLN A 195 16.26 -2.65 -7.76
N ALA A 196 15.40 -2.32 -6.80
CA ALA A 196 14.68 -1.06 -6.80
C ALA A 196 15.63 0.14 -6.66
N GLU A 197 16.60 0.07 -5.75
CA GLU A 197 17.65 1.07 -5.58
C GLU A 197 18.48 1.26 -6.85
N ASP A 198 18.91 0.16 -7.48
CA ASP A 198 19.69 0.18 -8.72
C ASP A 198 18.91 0.81 -9.90
N ASN A 199 17.58 0.72 -9.87
CA ASN A 199 16.70 1.37 -10.83
C ASN A 199 16.32 2.83 -10.44
N GLY A 200 16.82 3.34 -9.33
CA GLY A 200 16.52 4.69 -8.84
C GLY A 200 15.09 4.86 -8.31
N PHE A 201 14.48 3.81 -7.81
CA PHE A 201 13.14 3.85 -7.23
C PHE A 201 13.17 4.35 -5.79
N VAL A 202 12.07 4.94 -5.37
CA VAL A 202 11.89 5.53 -4.05
C VAL A 202 11.18 4.54 -3.14
N HIS A 203 11.78 4.25 -1.98
CA HIS A 203 11.10 3.45 -0.95
C HIS A 203 10.08 4.29 -0.19
N GLN A 204 8.89 3.76 -0.02
CA GLN A 204 7.84 4.35 0.79
C GLN A 204 7.18 3.30 1.68
N ILE A 205 6.88 3.67 2.92
CA ILE A 205 6.08 2.84 3.83
C ILE A 205 4.65 3.35 3.91
N THR A 206 3.70 2.45 4.14
CA THR A 206 2.29 2.78 4.31
C THR A 206 1.92 2.72 5.80
N ASN A 207 1.83 3.85 6.46
CA ASN A 207 1.60 3.96 7.90
C ASN A 207 0.27 4.62 8.29
N ILE A 208 -0.81 4.31 7.56
CA ILE A 208 -2.14 4.91 7.74
C ILE A 208 -2.77 4.64 9.13
N ASP A 209 -2.35 3.59 9.81
CA ASP A 209 -2.82 3.25 11.17
C ASP A 209 -1.84 3.71 12.27
N GLY A 210 -0.95 4.64 11.95
CA GLY A 210 -0.03 5.26 12.90
C GLY A 210 1.43 4.85 12.72
N GLU A 211 2.30 5.47 13.51
CA GLU A 211 3.76 5.35 13.38
C GLU A 211 4.31 3.94 13.66
N ASN A 212 3.55 3.14 14.37
CA ASN A 212 3.98 1.80 14.79
C ASN A 212 3.46 0.66 13.92
N LYS A 213 2.82 0.98 12.80
CA LYS A 213 2.24 -0.03 11.91
C LYS A 213 2.39 0.38 10.46
N ILE A 214 2.83 -0.57 9.63
CA ILE A 214 2.80 -0.44 8.18
C ILE A 214 2.08 -1.65 7.56
N PHE A 215 1.62 -1.49 6.34
CA PHE A 215 1.03 -2.57 5.54
C PHE A 215 1.97 -3.04 4.45
N ALA A 216 2.78 -2.13 3.93
CA ALA A 216 3.67 -2.43 2.83
C ALA A 216 4.88 -1.50 2.80
N ILE A 217 5.94 -1.99 2.15
CA ILE A 217 7.09 -1.23 1.68
C ILE A 217 6.95 -1.15 0.16
N CYS A 218 6.71 0.05 -0.34
CA CYS A 218 6.56 0.30 -1.78
C CYS A 218 7.89 0.70 -2.39
N ASN A 219 8.17 0.21 -3.61
CA ASN A 219 9.35 0.55 -4.41
C ASN A 219 8.88 1.35 -5.65
N CYS A 220 8.90 2.67 -5.55
CA CYS A 220 8.12 3.55 -6.40
C CYS A 220 8.93 4.21 -7.51
N ASN A 221 8.52 3.99 -8.76
CA ASN A 221 8.97 4.82 -9.86
C ASN A 221 8.29 6.20 -9.77
N VAL A 222 9.07 7.27 -9.74
CA VAL A 222 8.60 8.66 -9.61
C VAL A 222 7.64 9.08 -10.72
N ASN A 223 7.77 8.52 -11.91
CA ASN A 223 6.93 8.84 -13.07
C ASN A 223 5.62 8.02 -13.11
N VAL A 224 5.52 6.98 -12.29
CA VAL A 224 4.39 6.04 -12.31
C VAL A 224 3.58 6.11 -11.01
N CYS A 225 4.24 6.19 -9.86
CA CYS A 225 3.60 6.17 -8.55
C CYS A 225 2.59 7.32 -8.39
N TYR A 226 1.38 6.98 -7.96
CA TYR A 226 0.33 7.95 -7.69
C TYR A 226 0.78 9.01 -6.66
N ALA A 227 1.29 8.58 -5.50
CA ALA A 227 1.67 9.48 -4.42
C ALA A 227 2.79 10.45 -4.84
N LEU A 228 3.82 9.96 -5.54
CA LEU A 228 4.94 10.79 -6.00
C LEU A 228 4.52 11.74 -7.13
N ARG A 229 3.70 11.30 -8.08
CA ARG A 229 3.17 12.17 -9.13
C ARG A 229 2.30 13.29 -8.55
N THR A 230 1.47 12.97 -7.57
CA THR A 230 0.60 13.95 -6.93
C THR A 230 1.41 15.03 -6.20
N SER A 231 2.47 14.65 -5.50
CA SER A 231 3.34 15.62 -4.82
C SER A 231 4.05 16.56 -5.80
N GLN A 232 4.41 16.08 -6.98
CA GLN A 232 5.00 16.90 -8.03
C GLN A 232 4.01 17.91 -8.64
N LEU A 233 2.76 17.49 -8.85
CA LEU A 233 1.74 18.33 -9.48
C LEU A 233 1.32 19.53 -8.60
N PHE A 234 1.41 19.41 -7.28
CA PHE A 234 0.90 20.41 -6.35
C PHE A 234 1.98 21.17 -5.61
N ASN A 235 3.25 20.94 -5.91
CA ASN A 235 4.39 21.55 -5.21
C ASN A 235 4.24 21.47 -3.68
N THR A 236 3.44 20.53 -3.21
CA THR A 236 3.32 20.21 -1.78
C THR A 236 4.49 19.32 -1.44
N PRO A 237 5.29 19.67 -0.42
CA PRO A 237 6.30 18.76 0.05
C PRO A 237 5.59 17.45 0.40
N ASN A 238 6.07 16.34 -0.16
CA ASN A 238 5.76 15.02 0.37
C ASN A 238 5.98 15.13 1.88
N PRO A 239 5.14 14.56 2.76
CA PRO A 239 5.26 14.74 4.21
C PRO A 239 6.62 14.35 4.80
N VAL A 240 7.51 13.89 3.98
CA VAL A 240 8.91 13.69 4.31
C VAL A 240 9.74 14.79 3.66
N SER A 241 9.92 15.88 4.33
CA SER A 241 10.96 16.82 3.98
C SER A 241 12.31 16.36 4.54
N TYR A 242 12.95 15.42 3.86
CA TYR A 242 14.38 15.25 4.04
C TYR A 242 15.08 16.45 3.40
N THR A 243 15.31 17.49 4.19
CA THR A 243 16.06 18.67 3.77
C THR A 243 17.54 18.39 3.54
N HIS A 244 17.99 17.14 3.65
CA HIS A 244 19.40 16.75 3.65
C HIS A 244 19.79 15.66 2.65
N LEU A 245 18.86 15.12 1.87
CA LEU A 245 19.24 14.27 0.74
C LEU A 245 19.68 15.14 -0.42
N THR A 246 20.92 15.58 -0.39
CA THR A 246 21.60 15.95 -1.64
C THR A 246 21.80 14.65 -2.42
N LEU A 247 21.05 14.50 -3.52
CA LEU A 247 21.36 13.50 -4.52
C LEU A 247 22.85 13.63 -4.86
N PRO A 248 23.62 12.54 -4.96
CA PRO A 248 24.98 12.63 -5.46
C PRO A 248 24.91 13.24 -6.86
N THR A 249 25.40 14.46 -6.99
CA THR A 249 25.61 15.07 -8.30
C THR A 249 26.66 14.22 -9.00
N THR A 250 26.24 13.43 -9.98
CA THR A 250 27.18 12.77 -10.91
C THR A 250 27.91 13.88 -11.64
N SER A 251 29.15 14.12 -11.24
CA SER A 251 30.14 14.86 -12.02
C SER A 251 30.66 13.98 -13.14
#